data_94ed71c27d3ac6a0cc8df3cc303b6607
#
_entry.id   94ed71c27d3ac6a0cc8df3cc303b6607
#
_cell.length_a   1.000
_cell.length_b   1.000
_cell.length_c   1.000
_cell.angle_alpha   90.00
_cell.angle_beta   90.00
_cell.angle_gamma   90.00
#
_symmetry.space_group_name_H-M   'P 1'
#
loop_
_entity.id
_entity.type
_entity.pdbx_description
1 polymer ?
#
loop_
_entity_poly.entity_id
_entity_poly.type
_entity_poly.pdbx_seq_one_letter_code
_entity_poly.pdbx_strand_id
1 'polypeptide(L)'
;DPFPSSCTYQKAPAGLKADFPIFGGDSSACCGGQTPKPDFPHEKPGYRLWGFVENFLPAPASPVPRVRSQMSREDRRGTLFARLGIGRNSYRIAPGLYAIGAPDAQSPVMVTANYKLSFDHLRRELTGLDGWILVLDTKGINVWCAAGKGTFSTEEIVRRIRLTGLHEIVSHRKLVVPQLAATG
;
A
#
# COMPACT_ATOMS: atom_id res chain seq x y z
N ASP A 1 -4.21 -17.39 36.44
CA ASP A 1 -5.34 -17.62 35.53
C ASP A 1 -6.49 -16.72 35.90
N PRO A 2 -7.19 -16.05 35.02
CA PRO A 2 -7.69 -16.54 33.74
C PRO A 2 -7.59 -15.54 32.59
N PHE A 3 -7.37 -16.04 31.40
CA PHE A 3 -7.64 -15.34 30.15
C PHE A 3 -9.16 -15.34 29.89
N PRO A 4 -9.77 -14.22 29.51
CA PRO A 4 -11.11 -14.26 28.92
C PRO A 4 -11.02 -14.64 27.45
N SER A 5 -11.61 -15.77 27.14
CA SER A 5 -11.87 -16.31 25.82
C SER A 5 -12.87 -15.46 25.05
N SER A 6 -12.71 -15.48 23.71
CA SER A 6 -13.68 -15.15 22.67
C SER A 6 -14.06 -13.67 22.47
N CYS A 7 -13.25 -12.98 21.66
CA CYS A 7 -13.80 -12.00 20.72
C CYS A 7 -14.17 -12.73 19.43
N THR A 8 -15.42 -13.09 19.27
CA THR A 8 -15.98 -13.57 18.02
C THR A 8 -16.08 -12.41 17.04
N TYR A 9 -15.25 -12.45 16.01
CA TYR A 9 -15.34 -11.56 14.87
C TYR A 9 -16.58 -11.91 14.05
N GLN A 10 -17.63 -11.10 14.14
CA GLN A 10 -18.79 -11.21 13.26
C GLN A 10 -18.43 -10.66 11.88
N LYS A 11 -18.43 -11.56 10.89
CA LYS A 11 -18.29 -11.24 9.47
C LYS A 11 -19.42 -10.31 9.05
N ALA A 12 -19.09 -9.08 8.64
CA ALA A 12 -20.05 -8.14 8.11
C ALA A 12 -20.68 -8.67 6.82
N PRO A 13 -22.01 -8.50 6.62
CA PRO A 13 -22.68 -8.94 5.41
C PRO A 13 -22.22 -8.10 4.21
N ALA A 14 -22.07 -8.76 3.06
CA ALA A 14 -21.77 -8.11 1.79
C ALA A 14 -22.89 -7.11 1.45
N GLY A 15 -22.54 -5.82 1.30
CA GLY A 15 -23.47 -4.81 0.80
C GLY A 15 -23.57 -3.50 1.60
N LEU A 16 -22.87 -3.33 2.71
CA LEU A 16 -22.87 -2.04 3.39
C LEU A 16 -21.71 -1.16 2.88
N LYS A 17 -22.08 -0.03 2.28
CA LYS A 17 -21.18 1.13 2.18
C LYS A 17 -21.00 1.63 3.62
N ALA A 18 -19.92 1.19 4.25
CA ALA A 18 -19.56 1.67 5.58
C ALA A 18 -18.89 3.02 5.44
N ASP A 19 -19.61 4.09 5.79
CA ASP A 19 -19.01 5.37 6.13
C ASP A 19 -18.18 5.16 7.40
N PHE A 20 -16.88 4.95 7.24
CA PHE A 20 -15.97 4.95 8.37
C PHE A 20 -15.59 6.39 8.73
N PRO A 21 -15.61 6.74 10.01
CA PRO A 21 -15.23 8.06 10.46
C PRO A 21 -13.77 8.35 10.08
N ILE A 22 -13.58 9.50 9.47
CA ILE A 22 -12.30 10.14 9.23
C ILE A 22 -11.59 10.27 10.58
N PHE A 23 -10.44 9.62 10.75
CA PHE A 23 -9.56 9.88 11.88
C PHE A 23 -8.92 11.27 11.71
N GLY A 24 -9.64 12.26 12.16
CA GLY A 24 -9.19 13.62 12.31
C GLY A 24 -9.64 14.16 13.66
N GLY A 25 -8.67 14.43 14.55
CA GLY A 25 -8.75 15.43 15.61
C GLY A 25 -9.65 15.19 16.81
N ASP A 26 -8.99 15.14 17.97
CA ASP A 26 -9.45 15.58 19.29
C ASP A 26 -10.90 15.34 19.73
N SER A 27 -11.08 14.40 20.64
CA SER A 27 -11.88 14.67 21.83
C SER A 27 -11.58 13.65 22.93
N SER A 28 -11.18 14.18 24.05
CA SER A 28 -11.12 13.59 25.37
C SER A 28 -12.40 12.83 25.71
N ALA A 29 -12.31 11.51 25.93
CA ALA A 29 -13.28 10.81 26.75
C ALA A 29 -12.67 9.55 27.37
N CYS A 30 -12.73 9.54 28.68
CA CYS A 30 -12.39 8.54 29.66
C CYS A 30 -12.69 7.09 29.22
N CYS A 31 -11.68 6.27 29.38
CA CYS A 31 -11.54 4.88 29.78
C CYS A 31 -10.41 4.26 28.97
N GLY A 32 -9.28 4.08 29.63
CA GLY A 32 -7.99 3.74 29.05
C GLY A 32 -7.89 2.31 28.52
N GLY A 33 -8.27 2.15 27.27
CA GLY A 33 -7.80 1.11 26.39
C GLY A 33 -7.22 1.82 25.17
N GLN A 34 -5.92 2.11 25.18
CA GLN A 34 -5.26 2.53 23.95
C GLN A 34 -5.35 1.37 22.98
N THR A 35 -6.26 1.48 21.99
CA THR A 35 -6.17 0.65 20.80
C THR A 35 -4.77 0.87 20.23
N PRO A 36 -3.97 -0.20 20.04
CA PRO A 36 -2.63 -0.04 19.50
C PRO A 36 -2.75 0.71 18.18
N LYS A 37 -2.01 1.81 18.08
CA LYS A 37 -1.94 2.59 16.84
C LYS A 37 -1.45 1.65 15.73
N PRO A 38 -2.18 1.52 14.61
CA PRO A 38 -1.75 0.61 13.57
C PRO A 38 -0.36 1.02 13.07
N ASP A 39 0.56 0.05 12.99
CA ASP A 39 1.94 0.26 12.52
C ASP A 39 1.93 0.43 10.98
N PHE A 40 1.64 1.63 10.54
CA PHE A 40 1.68 1.95 9.11
C PHE A 40 3.14 2.04 8.64
N PRO A 41 3.51 1.31 7.58
CA PRO A 41 4.88 1.35 7.05
C PRO A 41 5.39 2.76 6.72
N HIS A 42 4.50 3.67 6.32
CA HIS A 42 4.86 5.06 5.99
C HIS A 42 5.08 5.97 7.19
N GLU A 43 4.79 5.51 8.41
CA GLU A 43 5.18 6.19 9.66
C GLU A 43 6.57 5.79 10.13
N LYS A 44 7.19 4.78 9.49
CA LYS A 44 8.56 4.36 9.81
C LYS A 44 9.59 5.41 9.38
N PRO A 45 10.73 5.50 10.06
CA PRO A 45 11.80 6.41 9.66
C PRO A 45 12.19 6.26 8.19
N GLY A 46 12.29 7.38 7.48
CA GLY A 46 12.62 7.42 6.07
C GLY A 46 11.43 7.32 5.10
N TYR A 47 10.21 7.17 5.61
CA TYR A 47 8.99 7.24 4.82
C TYR A 47 8.06 8.33 5.35
N ARG A 48 7.31 8.95 4.45
CA ARG A 48 6.29 9.93 4.78
C ARG A 48 4.95 9.50 4.22
N LEU A 49 3.87 9.90 4.86
CA LEU A 49 2.55 9.80 4.28
C LEU A 49 2.42 10.82 3.15
N TRP A 50 2.21 10.32 1.94
CA TRP A 50 2.05 11.16 0.76
C TRP A 50 0.61 11.63 0.61
N GLY A 51 0.41 12.85 0.11
CA GLY A 51 -0.91 13.45 -0.08
C GLY A 51 -1.83 12.74 -1.09
N PHE A 52 -1.40 11.64 -1.69
CA PHE A 52 -2.24 10.80 -2.54
C PHE A 52 -3.04 9.73 -1.77
N VAL A 53 -2.79 9.53 -0.48
CA VAL A 53 -3.59 8.64 0.36
C VAL A 53 -4.87 9.35 0.75
N GLU A 54 -6.01 8.70 0.51
CA GLU A 54 -7.35 9.25 0.80
C GLU A 54 -7.90 8.74 2.13
N ASN A 55 -7.80 7.44 2.35
CA ASN A 55 -8.26 6.76 3.55
C ASN A 55 -7.57 5.41 3.69
N PHE A 56 -8.00 4.62 4.67
CA PHE A 56 -7.45 3.30 4.95
C PHE A 56 -8.58 2.27 4.92
N LEU A 57 -8.35 1.15 4.25
CA LEU A 57 -9.24 -0.01 4.26
C LEU A 57 -8.83 -0.98 5.37
N PRO A 58 -9.80 -1.54 6.12
CA PRO A 58 -9.49 -2.56 7.10
C PRO A 58 -8.98 -3.83 6.41
N ALA A 59 -7.91 -4.41 6.95
CA ALA A 59 -7.35 -5.68 6.47
C ALA A 59 -6.77 -6.49 7.64
N PRO A 60 -6.61 -7.83 7.50
CA PRO A 60 -6.22 -8.70 8.61
C PRO A 60 -4.87 -8.34 9.25
N ALA A 61 -3.85 -8.06 8.44
CA ALA A 61 -2.51 -7.78 8.94
C ALA A 61 -2.32 -6.33 9.41
N SER A 62 -2.81 -5.37 8.63
CA SER A 62 -2.76 -3.93 8.95
C SER A 62 -3.68 -3.17 8.00
N PRO A 63 -4.21 -2.00 8.40
CA PRO A 63 -5.00 -1.17 7.50
C PRO A 63 -4.24 -0.84 6.22
N VAL A 64 -4.92 -0.96 5.08
CA VAL A 64 -4.33 -0.73 3.75
C VAL A 64 -4.67 0.67 3.26
N PRO A 65 -3.67 1.53 2.97
CA PRO A 65 -3.92 2.86 2.44
C PRO A 65 -4.58 2.80 1.05
N ARG A 66 -5.71 3.48 0.90
CA ARG A 66 -6.36 3.69 -0.40
C ARG A 66 -5.81 4.95 -1.04
N VAL A 67 -5.41 4.84 -2.30
CA VAL A 67 -4.70 5.90 -3.02
C VAL A 67 -5.50 6.42 -4.21
N ARG A 68 -5.35 7.72 -4.50
CA ARG A 68 -5.91 8.34 -5.69
C ARG A 68 -5.09 7.98 -6.92
N SER A 69 -5.77 7.75 -8.04
CA SER A 69 -5.10 7.65 -9.35
C SER A 69 -4.64 9.01 -9.88
N GLN A 70 -5.35 10.08 -9.52
CA GLN A 70 -5.07 11.44 -10.01
C GLN A 70 -3.77 12.00 -9.43
N MET A 71 -2.98 12.64 -10.31
CA MET A 71 -1.73 13.31 -9.97
C MET A 71 -1.97 14.73 -9.45
N SER A 72 -1.58 14.98 -8.21
CA SER A 72 -1.59 16.32 -7.61
C SER A 72 -0.53 17.23 -8.24
N ARG A 73 -0.60 18.54 -7.93
CA ARG A 73 0.47 19.48 -8.32
C ARG A 73 1.80 19.13 -7.66
N GLU A 74 1.78 18.64 -6.43
CA GLU A 74 2.97 18.18 -5.69
C GLU A 74 3.59 16.95 -6.37
N ASP A 75 2.78 15.96 -6.78
CA ASP A 75 3.25 14.79 -7.51
C ASP A 75 3.94 15.18 -8.82
N ARG A 76 3.34 16.11 -9.58
CA ARG A 76 3.92 16.59 -10.85
C ARG A 76 5.26 17.30 -10.65
N ARG A 77 5.35 18.17 -9.63
CA ARG A 77 6.61 18.85 -9.28
C ARG A 77 7.67 17.86 -8.81
N GLY A 78 7.30 16.91 -7.93
CA GLY A 78 8.22 15.87 -7.47
C GLY A 78 8.71 14.98 -8.62
N THR A 79 7.85 14.63 -9.57
CA THR A 79 8.20 13.92 -10.80
C THR A 79 9.22 14.70 -11.63
N LEU A 80 9.02 16.00 -11.81
CA LEU A 80 9.94 16.85 -12.54
C LEU A 80 11.31 16.88 -11.87
N PHE A 81 11.37 17.14 -10.57
CA PHE A 81 12.63 17.16 -9.82
C PHE A 81 13.36 15.83 -9.84
N ALA A 82 12.62 14.70 -9.66
CA ALA A 82 13.22 13.37 -9.73
C ALA A 82 13.81 13.06 -11.11
N ARG A 83 13.19 13.54 -12.20
CA ARG A 83 13.72 13.42 -13.57
C ARG A 83 14.97 14.26 -13.78
N LEU A 84 15.06 15.41 -13.15
CA LEU A 84 16.26 16.27 -13.16
C LEU A 84 17.36 15.79 -12.19
N GLY A 85 17.17 14.65 -11.52
CA GLY A 85 18.12 14.10 -10.57
C GLY A 85 18.04 14.69 -9.15
N ILE A 86 17.20 15.71 -8.94
CA ILE A 86 17.08 16.39 -7.65
C ILE A 86 16.24 15.55 -6.69
N GLY A 87 16.82 15.13 -5.56
CA GLY A 87 16.18 14.34 -4.55
C GLY A 87 15.75 12.92 -4.98
N ARG A 88 16.30 12.42 -6.10
CA ARG A 88 15.91 11.14 -6.68
C ARG A 88 16.07 9.96 -5.72
N ASN A 89 17.11 9.93 -4.92
CA ASN A 89 17.40 8.82 -4.00
C ASN A 89 16.46 8.77 -2.79
N SER A 90 15.82 9.89 -2.45
CA SER A 90 14.82 9.99 -1.39
C SER A 90 13.37 9.96 -1.90
N TYR A 91 13.18 9.89 -3.24
CA TYR A 91 11.85 9.89 -3.86
C TYR A 91 11.24 8.50 -3.88
N ARG A 92 10.84 8.03 -2.70
CA ARG A 92 10.35 6.67 -2.47
C ARG A 92 9.10 6.67 -1.59
N ILE A 93 8.30 5.60 -1.72
CA ILE A 93 7.15 5.32 -0.87
C ILE A 93 7.44 4.12 0.03
N ALA A 94 6.64 3.96 1.08
CA ALA A 94 6.75 2.80 1.94
C ALA A 94 6.40 1.53 1.16
N PRO A 95 7.20 0.47 1.26
CA PRO A 95 6.83 -0.83 0.69
C PRO A 95 5.68 -1.46 1.48
N GLY A 96 4.73 -2.06 0.78
CA GLY A 96 3.53 -2.62 1.41
C GLY A 96 2.40 -2.81 0.40
N LEU A 97 1.18 -2.99 0.91
CA LEU A 97 -0.02 -3.12 0.10
C LEU A 97 -0.76 -1.78 0.06
N TYR A 98 -1.25 -1.43 -1.11
CA TYR A 98 -2.08 -0.26 -1.35
C TYR A 98 -3.34 -0.67 -2.11
N ALA A 99 -4.42 0.08 -1.93
CA ALA A 99 -5.67 -0.09 -2.64
C ALA A 99 -5.90 1.07 -3.62
N ILE A 100 -6.46 0.79 -4.79
CA ILE A 100 -6.95 1.80 -5.72
C ILE A 100 -8.40 1.49 -6.06
N GLY A 101 -9.25 2.52 -6.09
CA GLY A 101 -10.70 2.33 -6.26
C GLY A 101 -11.35 1.64 -5.05
N ALA A 102 -12.20 0.67 -5.32
CA ALA A 102 -12.90 -0.15 -4.33
C ALA A 102 -12.62 -1.65 -4.53
N PRO A 103 -11.35 -2.10 -4.36
CA PRO A 103 -10.98 -3.47 -4.66
C PRO A 103 -11.62 -4.47 -3.70
N ASP A 104 -11.90 -5.65 -4.23
CA ASP A 104 -12.42 -6.82 -3.54
C ASP A 104 -11.45 -8.01 -3.58
N ALA A 105 -11.91 -9.19 -3.14
CA ALA A 105 -11.11 -10.41 -3.12
C ALA A 105 -10.79 -10.97 -4.53
N GLN A 106 -11.48 -10.55 -5.57
CA GLN A 106 -11.26 -10.98 -6.95
C GLN A 106 -10.47 -9.92 -7.75
N SER A 107 -10.27 -8.74 -7.20
CA SER A 107 -9.59 -7.64 -7.87
C SER A 107 -8.13 -7.95 -8.16
N PRO A 108 -7.60 -7.52 -9.30
CA PRO A 108 -6.22 -7.81 -9.70
C PRO A 108 -5.20 -7.22 -8.73
N VAL A 109 -4.07 -7.91 -8.57
CA VAL A 109 -2.93 -7.47 -7.78
C VAL A 109 -1.81 -7.08 -8.72
N MET A 110 -1.46 -5.79 -8.77
CA MET A 110 -0.34 -5.26 -9.54
C MET A 110 0.90 -5.13 -8.64
N VAL A 111 2.07 -5.49 -9.16
CA VAL A 111 3.33 -5.41 -8.43
C VAL A 111 4.18 -4.26 -8.96
N THR A 112 4.78 -3.47 -8.07
CA THR A 112 5.68 -2.36 -8.48
C THR A 112 6.80 -2.14 -7.47
N ALA A 113 7.77 -1.32 -7.86
CA ALA A 113 8.88 -0.89 -7.01
C ALA A 113 8.44 0.26 -6.08
N ASN A 114 9.16 0.43 -4.95
CA ASN A 114 8.91 1.55 -4.03
C ASN A 114 9.54 2.88 -4.49
N TYR A 115 10.06 2.96 -5.70
CA TYR A 115 10.41 4.23 -6.33
C TYR A 115 9.12 4.99 -6.69
N LYS A 116 8.92 6.16 -6.08
CA LYS A 116 7.65 6.89 -6.19
C LYS A 116 7.25 7.17 -7.64
N LEU A 117 8.21 7.45 -8.52
CA LEU A 117 7.89 7.69 -9.93
C LEU A 117 7.27 6.46 -10.60
N SER A 118 7.78 5.24 -10.33
CA SER A 118 7.21 4.00 -10.85
C SER A 118 5.80 3.77 -10.31
N PHE A 119 5.60 4.00 -9.03
CA PHE A 119 4.30 3.91 -8.40
C PHE A 119 3.30 4.92 -8.96
N ASP A 120 3.70 6.17 -9.13
CA ASP A 120 2.86 7.24 -9.68
C ASP A 120 2.44 6.94 -11.13
N HIS A 121 3.33 6.37 -11.93
CA HIS A 121 2.98 5.91 -13.28
C HIS A 121 1.93 4.82 -13.22
N LEU A 122 2.12 3.79 -12.39
CA LEU A 122 1.16 2.69 -12.28
C LEU A 122 -0.20 3.19 -11.82
N ARG A 123 -0.28 3.93 -10.68
CA ARG A 123 -1.58 4.37 -10.15
C ARG A 123 -2.36 5.27 -11.10
N ARG A 124 -1.67 6.06 -11.94
CA ARG A 124 -2.30 6.89 -12.96
C ARG A 124 -2.97 6.05 -14.06
N GLU A 125 -2.28 5.00 -14.53
CA GLU A 125 -2.82 4.09 -15.54
C GLU A 125 -3.98 3.24 -15.02
N LEU A 126 -4.13 3.12 -13.70
CA LEU A 126 -5.24 2.43 -13.05
C LEU A 126 -6.48 3.31 -12.81
N THR A 127 -6.57 4.47 -13.45
CA THR A 127 -7.73 5.37 -13.33
C THR A 127 -9.01 4.64 -13.78
N GLY A 128 -10.00 4.60 -12.87
CA GLY A 128 -11.29 3.91 -13.13
C GLY A 128 -11.24 2.39 -12.94
N LEU A 129 -10.14 1.84 -12.47
CA LEU A 129 -10.00 0.43 -12.14
C LEU A 129 -9.93 0.22 -10.64
N ASP A 130 -10.47 -0.91 -10.19
CA ASP A 130 -10.37 -1.39 -8.81
C ASP A 130 -9.27 -2.44 -8.73
N GLY A 131 -8.34 -2.28 -7.79
CA GLY A 131 -7.24 -3.23 -7.67
C GLY A 131 -6.35 -3.01 -6.46
N TRP A 132 -5.46 -3.97 -6.25
CA TRP A 132 -4.44 -3.95 -5.22
C TRP A 132 -3.08 -3.65 -5.84
N ILE A 133 -2.27 -2.85 -5.17
CA ILE A 133 -0.90 -2.54 -5.60
C ILE A 133 0.06 -3.03 -4.53
N LEU A 134 0.81 -4.07 -4.84
CA LEU A 134 1.87 -4.61 -3.98
C LEU A 134 3.19 -3.90 -4.31
N VAL A 135 3.67 -3.10 -3.37
CA VAL A 135 4.90 -2.31 -3.50
C VAL A 135 6.06 -3.03 -2.83
N LEU A 136 7.06 -3.40 -3.61
CA LEU A 136 8.26 -4.09 -3.15
C LEU A 136 9.31 -3.11 -2.62
N ASP A 137 10.13 -3.55 -1.65
CA ASP A 137 11.27 -2.76 -1.17
C ASP A 137 12.47 -2.90 -2.11
N THR A 138 12.49 -2.07 -3.12
CA THR A 138 13.59 -2.00 -4.09
C THR A 138 14.65 -0.95 -3.72
N LYS A 139 14.66 -0.50 -2.46
CA LYS A 139 15.55 0.56 -1.96
C LYS A 139 15.38 1.90 -2.67
N GLY A 140 14.18 2.17 -3.19
CA GLY A 140 13.87 3.37 -3.96
C GLY A 140 14.39 3.35 -5.38
N ILE A 141 14.73 2.18 -5.91
CA ILE A 141 15.20 1.99 -7.30
C ILE A 141 13.97 1.62 -8.17
N ASN A 142 13.98 2.08 -9.42
CA ASN A 142 12.93 1.75 -10.38
C ASN A 142 12.92 0.25 -10.73
N VAL A 143 11.80 -0.23 -11.28
CA VAL A 143 11.57 -1.65 -11.59
C VAL A 143 12.72 -2.26 -12.40
N TRP A 144 13.14 -1.62 -13.49
CA TRP A 144 14.15 -2.16 -14.39
C TRP A 144 15.54 -2.31 -13.72
N CYS A 145 16.02 -1.25 -13.08
CA CYS A 145 17.31 -1.31 -12.36
C CYS A 145 17.24 -2.25 -11.15
N ALA A 146 16.07 -2.36 -10.51
CA ALA A 146 15.86 -3.23 -9.37
C ALA A 146 15.88 -4.70 -9.75
N ALA A 147 15.30 -5.07 -10.89
CA ALA A 147 15.38 -6.41 -11.45
C ALA A 147 16.85 -6.81 -11.74
N GLY A 148 17.58 -5.96 -12.43
CA GLY A 148 19.01 -6.22 -12.72
C GLY A 148 19.92 -6.27 -11.48
N LYS A 149 19.50 -5.67 -10.34
CA LYS A 149 20.22 -5.72 -9.06
C LYS A 149 19.68 -6.79 -8.08
N GLY A 150 18.70 -7.56 -8.48
CA GLY A 150 18.08 -8.60 -7.64
C GLY A 150 17.24 -8.06 -6.47
N THR A 151 16.92 -6.76 -6.43
CA THR A 151 16.05 -6.18 -5.38
C THR A 151 14.57 -6.25 -5.75
N PHE A 152 14.26 -6.47 -7.03
CA PHE A 152 12.93 -6.85 -7.49
C PHE A 152 12.98 -8.36 -7.79
N SER A 153 12.75 -9.17 -6.78
CA SER A 153 12.94 -10.61 -6.85
C SER A 153 11.71 -11.38 -6.35
N THR A 154 11.65 -12.65 -6.68
CA THR A 154 10.59 -13.57 -6.21
C THR A 154 10.57 -13.64 -4.68
N GLU A 155 11.73 -13.65 -4.04
CA GLU A 155 11.85 -13.68 -2.58
C GLU A 155 11.22 -12.45 -1.93
N GLU A 156 11.47 -11.25 -2.49
CA GLU A 156 10.86 -10.02 -1.97
C GLU A 156 9.35 -10.01 -2.22
N ILE A 157 8.87 -10.52 -3.36
CA ILE A 157 7.42 -10.67 -3.62
C ILE A 157 6.79 -11.57 -2.56
N VAL A 158 7.32 -12.76 -2.34
CA VAL A 158 6.81 -13.71 -1.33
C VAL A 158 6.85 -13.12 0.08
N ARG A 159 7.98 -12.49 0.42
CA ARG A 159 8.14 -11.81 1.70
C ARG A 159 7.08 -10.72 1.89
N ARG A 160 6.84 -9.91 0.85
CA ARG A 160 5.89 -8.80 0.91
C ARG A 160 4.45 -9.29 1.02
N ILE A 161 4.08 -10.33 0.28
CA ILE A 161 2.76 -10.97 0.40
C ILE A 161 2.50 -11.43 1.84
N ARG A 162 3.48 -12.06 2.48
CA ARG A 162 3.35 -12.52 3.88
C ARG A 162 3.21 -11.35 4.86
N LEU A 163 4.06 -10.32 4.73
CA LEU A 163 4.05 -9.16 5.63
C LEU A 163 2.76 -8.34 5.55
N THR A 164 2.13 -8.31 4.38
CA THR A 164 0.90 -7.54 4.17
C THR A 164 -0.37 -8.37 4.38
N GLY A 165 -0.25 -9.67 4.59
CA GLY A 165 -1.41 -10.56 4.69
C GLY A 165 -2.22 -10.65 3.39
N LEU A 166 -1.64 -10.33 2.24
CA LEU A 166 -2.35 -10.28 0.96
C LEU A 166 -3.07 -11.60 0.62
N HIS A 167 -2.51 -12.73 1.02
CA HIS A 167 -3.09 -14.06 0.81
C HIS A 167 -4.41 -14.31 1.58
N GLU A 168 -4.72 -13.47 2.57
CA GLU A 168 -5.98 -13.47 3.32
C GLU A 168 -6.99 -12.47 2.75
N ILE A 169 -6.52 -11.51 1.93
CA ILE A 169 -7.33 -10.46 1.33
C ILE A 169 -7.91 -10.91 -0.02
N VAL A 170 -7.10 -11.53 -0.86
CA VAL A 170 -7.51 -11.97 -2.20
C VAL A 170 -7.76 -13.48 -2.25
N SER A 171 -8.75 -13.90 -3.03
CA SER A 171 -9.13 -15.32 -3.19
C SER A 171 -8.39 -16.03 -4.34
N HIS A 172 -7.54 -15.31 -5.05
CA HIS A 172 -6.75 -15.85 -6.17
C HIS A 172 -5.25 -15.74 -5.89
N ARG A 173 -4.43 -16.39 -6.75
CA ARG A 173 -2.96 -16.40 -6.65
C ARG A 173 -2.30 -15.81 -7.90
N LYS A 174 -2.97 -14.82 -8.52
CA LYS A 174 -2.49 -14.17 -9.74
C LYS A 174 -1.89 -12.81 -9.39
N LEU A 175 -0.71 -12.53 -9.92
CA LEU A 175 -0.03 -11.24 -9.81
C LEU A 175 0.23 -10.70 -11.21
N VAL A 176 0.02 -9.40 -11.39
CA VAL A 176 0.43 -8.68 -12.60
C VAL A 176 1.78 -8.06 -12.32
N VAL A 177 2.82 -8.59 -12.94
CA VAL A 177 4.20 -8.14 -12.75
C VAL A 177 4.62 -7.33 -13.98
N PRO A 178 5.35 -6.22 -13.82
CA PRO A 178 5.86 -5.46 -14.96
C PRO A 178 6.76 -6.32 -15.85
N GLN A 179 6.60 -6.26 -17.16
CA GLN A 179 7.40 -7.04 -18.11
C GLN A 179 8.91 -6.86 -17.94
N LEU A 180 9.35 -5.66 -17.56
CA LEU A 180 10.75 -5.34 -17.30
C LEU A 180 11.34 -6.04 -16.07
N ALA A 181 10.51 -6.65 -15.23
CA ALA A 181 10.93 -7.40 -14.06
C ALA A 181 11.04 -8.91 -14.33
N ALA A 182 10.62 -9.39 -15.51
CA ALA A 182 10.62 -10.81 -15.87
C ALA A 182 12.02 -11.40 -16.16
N THR A 183 13.06 -10.57 -16.13
CA THR A 183 14.46 -10.96 -16.39
C THR A 183 15.28 -11.11 -15.10
N GLY A 184 14.66 -10.99 -13.94
CA GLY A 184 15.30 -11.10 -12.61
C GLY A 184 15.06 -12.43 -11.93
#